data_651dbb5c66d13cba41dfb44755b6a6b5
#
_entry.id   651dbb5c66d13cba41dfb44755b6a6b5
#
_cell.length_a   1.000
_cell.length_b   1.000
_cell.length_c   1.000
_cell.angle_alpha   90.00
_cell.angle_beta   90.00
_cell.angle_gamma   90.00
#
_symmetry.space_group_name_H-M   'P 1'
#
loop_
_entity.id
_entity.type
_entity.pdbx_description
1 polymer ?
#
loop_
_entity_poly.entity_id
_entity_poly.type
_entity_poly.pdbx_seq_one_letter_code
_entity_poly.pdbx_strand_id
1 'polypeptide(L)'
;GIDTTWSSIGSSIWHLAQHPSDLQRMVNEPELLPTAIEELLRMYAPVTMARIVSQDAEIGGCPVKAGDSVLLPFPAANRDPEVFPDADKVIIDREENRHVAFGLGIHRCLGSNLARLELRIAVEVFIQRFPKFELADPSTVTWSLGQVRGPRKLPVRITQRA
;
A
#
# COMPACT_ATOMS: atom_id res chain seq x y z
N GLY A 1 6.74 6.59 10.16
CA GLY A 1 6.15 6.55 11.36
C GLY A 1 4.82 5.85 11.56
N ILE A 2 4.11 6.30 12.55
CA ILE A 2 2.91 5.59 13.05
C ILE A 2 1.79 5.58 12.01
N ASP A 3 1.47 6.72 11.43
CA ASP A 3 0.28 6.89 10.58
C ASP A 3 0.37 6.14 9.24
N THR A 4 1.54 6.12 8.63
CA THR A 4 1.78 5.44 7.34
C THR A 4 1.76 3.92 7.49
N THR A 5 2.44 3.37 8.51
CA THR A 5 2.46 1.93 8.78
C THR A 5 1.07 1.43 9.15
N TRP A 6 0.37 2.12 10.05
CA TRP A 6 -1.01 1.79 10.39
C TRP A 6 -1.95 1.83 9.18
N SER A 7 -1.84 2.86 8.33
CA SER A 7 -2.62 2.97 7.10
C SER A 7 -2.36 1.79 6.15
N SER A 8 -1.10 1.35 6.04
CA SER A 8 -0.73 0.21 5.19
C SER A 8 -1.26 -1.12 5.75
N ILE A 9 -1.17 -1.34 7.07
CA ILE A 9 -1.76 -2.52 7.72
C ILE A 9 -3.27 -2.55 7.50
N GLY A 10 -3.96 -1.42 7.75
CA GLY A 10 -5.39 -1.31 7.54
C GLY A 10 -5.80 -1.56 6.09
N SER A 11 -5.05 -1.04 5.12
CA SER A 11 -5.30 -1.27 3.69
C SER A 11 -5.10 -2.72 3.29
N SER A 12 -4.10 -3.40 3.87
CA SER A 12 -3.87 -4.83 3.65
C SER A 12 -5.03 -5.68 4.17
N ILE A 13 -5.48 -5.41 5.39
CA ILE A 13 -6.64 -6.11 5.97
C ILE A 13 -7.93 -5.81 5.18
N TRP A 14 -8.11 -4.56 4.73
CA TRP A 14 -9.24 -4.17 3.88
C TRP A 14 -9.26 -4.94 2.56
N HIS A 15 -8.09 -5.12 1.92
CA HIS A 15 -7.95 -5.92 0.71
C HIS A 15 -8.35 -7.37 0.98
N LEU A 16 -7.73 -8.00 1.97
CA LEU A 16 -7.95 -9.42 2.29
C LEU A 16 -9.40 -9.72 2.70
N ALA A 17 -10.09 -8.76 3.33
CA ALA A 17 -11.50 -8.89 3.67
C ALA A 17 -12.44 -8.95 2.45
N GLN A 18 -11.97 -8.51 1.28
CA GLN A 18 -12.73 -8.47 0.03
C GLN A 18 -12.25 -9.49 -1.00
N HIS A 19 -11.05 -10.05 -0.81
CA HIS A 19 -10.41 -10.99 -1.72
C HIS A 19 -10.09 -12.30 -0.99
N PRO A 20 -11.11 -13.12 -0.72
CA PRO A 20 -10.94 -14.37 0.05
C PRO A 20 -9.99 -15.37 -0.62
N SER A 21 -9.82 -15.32 -1.95
CA SER A 21 -8.82 -16.14 -2.65
C SER A 21 -7.39 -15.78 -2.26
N ASP A 22 -7.08 -14.48 -2.18
CA ASP A 22 -5.74 -14.01 -1.80
C ASP A 22 -5.48 -14.32 -0.33
N LEU A 23 -6.47 -14.09 0.53
CA LEU A 23 -6.40 -14.46 1.95
C LEU A 23 -6.11 -15.96 2.11
N GLN A 24 -6.85 -16.82 1.39
CA GLN A 24 -6.69 -18.27 1.50
C GLN A 24 -5.31 -18.73 1.00
N ARG A 25 -4.79 -18.14 -0.08
CA ARG A 25 -3.44 -18.42 -0.56
C ARG A 25 -2.40 -18.01 0.48
N MET A 26 -2.48 -16.80 1.04
CA MET A 26 -1.52 -16.33 2.06
C MET A 26 -1.57 -17.15 3.36
N VAL A 27 -2.72 -17.74 3.70
CA VAL A 27 -2.86 -18.66 4.86
C VAL A 27 -2.21 -20.01 4.56
N ASN A 28 -2.40 -20.55 3.35
CA ASN A 28 -1.94 -21.89 2.98
C ASN A 28 -0.49 -21.92 2.50
N GLU A 29 0.02 -20.81 1.98
CA GLU A 29 1.32 -20.62 1.35
C GLU A 29 2.09 -19.49 2.08
N PRO A 30 2.56 -19.70 3.33
CA PRO A 30 3.20 -18.63 4.12
C PRO A 30 4.43 -18.01 3.45
N GLU A 31 5.06 -18.73 2.56
CA GLU A 31 6.20 -18.25 1.75
C GLU A 31 5.83 -17.11 0.81
N LEU A 32 4.55 -16.92 0.48
CA LEU A 32 4.06 -15.78 -0.29
C LEU A 32 4.04 -14.45 0.49
N LEU A 33 4.06 -14.50 1.81
CA LEU A 33 3.92 -13.29 2.65
C LEU A 33 4.87 -12.16 2.26
N PRO A 34 6.19 -12.39 2.06
CA PRO A 34 7.08 -11.29 1.68
C PRO A 34 6.68 -10.62 0.36
N THR A 35 6.35 -11.41 -0.66
CA THR A 35 5.97 -10.91 -1.99
C THR A 35 4.60 -10.22 -1.95
N ALA A 36 3.64 -10.81 -1.25
CA ALA A 36 2.31 -10.24 -1.06
C ALA A 36 2.35 -8.88 -0.34
N ILE A 37 3.21 -8.71 0.66
CA ILE A 37 3.39 -7.42 1.36
C ILE A 37 3.93 -6.36 0.41
N GLU A 38 4.91 -6.66 -0.45
CA GLU A 38 5.39 -5.70 -1.45
C GLU A 38 4.29 -5.33 -2.45
N GLU A 39 3.47 -6.29 -2.87
CA GLU A 39 2.35 -6.04 -3.78
C GLU A 39 1.24 -5.19 -3.13
N LEU A 40 0.90 -5.46 -1.88
CA LEU A 40 -0.04 -4.63 -1.12
C LEU A 40 0.50 -3.22 -0.90
N LEU A 41 1.81 -3.06 -0.67
CA LEU A 41 2.47 -1.76 -0.61
C LEU A 41 2.44 -1.04 -1.96
N ARG A 42 2.63 -1.75 -3.08
CA ARG A 42 2.48 -1.20 -4.41
C ARG A 42 1.07 -0.66 -4.62
N MET A 43 0.08 -1.50 -4.46
CA MET A 43 -1.32 -1.18 -4.76
C MET A 43 -1.89 -0.10 -3.84
N TYR A 44 -1.55 -0.15 -2.56
CA TYR A 44 -2.14 0.70 -1.52
C TYR A 44 -1.14 1.66 -0.87
N ALA A 45 -0.10 2.06 -1.60
CA ALA A 45 0.86 3.04 -1.09
C ALA A 45 0.15 4.20 -0.38
N PRO A 46 0.45 4.46 0.91
CA PRO A 46 -0.37 5.41 1.67
C PRO A 46 -0.02 6.87 1.38
N VAL A 47 1.14 7.15 0.79
CA VAL A 47 1.72 8.49 0.80
C VAL A 47 1.63 9.18 -0.56
N THR A 48 1.17 10.42 -0.53
CA THR A 48 1.34 11.41 -1.60
C THR A 48 2.20 12.56 -1.07
N MET A 49 3.33 12.82 -1.74
CA MET A 49 4.27 13.87 -1.36
C MET A 49 4.18 15.07 -2.27
N ALA A 50 4.76 16.18 -1.84
CA ALA A 50 4.96 17.35 -2.68
C ALA A 50 6.41 17.85 -2.57
N ARG A 51 6.82 18.62 -3.58
CA ARG A 51 8.09 19.35 -3.63
C ARG A 51 7.86 20.76 -4.13
N ILE A 52 8.65 21.68 -3.64
CA ILE A 52 8.72 23.02 -4.19
C ILE A 52 9.87 23.07 -5.20
N VAL A 53 9.59 23.56 -6.38
CA VAL A 53 10.58 23.74 -7.45
C VAL A 53 11.56 24.83 -7.02
N SER A 54 12.85 24.51 -7.00
CA SER A 54 13.90 25.44 -6.54
C SER A 54 14.40 26.37 -7.65
N GLN A 55 14.26 25.95 -8.90
CA GLN A 55 14.65 26.72 -10.10
C GLN A 55 13.79 26.31 -11.27
N ASP A 56 13.66 27.18 -12.28
CA ASP A 56 12.93 26.86 -13.50
C ASP A 56 13.43 25.55 -14.11
N ALA A 57 12.51 24.67 -14.49
CA ALA A 57 12.82 23.35 -15.02
C ALA A 57 11.71 22.86 -15.96
N GLU A 58 11.88 21.66 -16.49
CA GLU A 58 10.86 20.96 -17.29
C GLU A 58 10.67 19.56 -16.72
N ILE A 59 9.41 19.13 -16.58
CA ILE A 59 9.03 17.80 -16.11
C ILE A 59 8.09 17.19 -17.14
N GLY A 60 8.57 16.15 -17.83
CA GLY A 60 7.77 15.44 -18.85
C GLY A 60 7.24 16.36 -19.97
N GLY A 61 8.03 17.33 -20.43
CA GLY A 61 7.63 18.32 -21.44
C GLY A 61 6.82 19.50 -20.88
N CYS A 62 6.49 19.51 -19.57
CA CYS A 62 5.76 20.59 -18.92
C CYS A 62 6.73 21.56 -18.23
N PRO A 63 6.77 22.86 -18.59
CA PRO A 63 7.59 23.83 -17.91
C PRO A 63 7.06 24.12 -16.52
N VAL A 64 7.97 24.14 -15.52
CA VAL A 64 7.68 24.49 -14.14
C VAL A 64 8.59 25.62 -13.67
N LYS A 65 8.08 26.50 -12.83
CA LYS A 65 8.78 27.68 -12.35
C LYS A 65 9.28 27.51 -10.91
N ALA A 66 10.33 28.20 -10.57
CA ALA A 66 10.77 28.32 -9.19
C ALA A 66 9.62 28.80 -8.30
N GLY A 67 9.37 28.08 -7.19
CA GLY A 67 8.24 28.33 -6.29
C GLY A 67 6.99 27.52 -6.59
N ASP A 68 6.88 26.86 -7.75
CA ASP A 68 5.75 25.96 -8.04
C ASP A 68 5.76 24.75 -7.10
N SER A 69 4.56 24.23 -6.83
CA SER A 69 4.39 22.99 -6.07
C SER A 69 4.14 21.82 -7.00
N VAL A 70 4.98 20.79 -6.94
CA VAL A 70 4.85 19.56 -7.71
C VAL A 70 4.39 18.43 -6.81
N LEU A 71 3.30 17.78 -7.19
CA LEU A 71 2.77 16.61 -6.49
C LEU A 71 3.47 15.34 -6.95
N LEU A 72 3.83 14.48 -6.01
CA LEU A 72 4.42 13.16 -6.23
C LEU A 72 3.45 12.08 -5.73
N PRO A 73 2.48 11.66 -6.55
CA PRO A 73 1.45 10.71 -6.16
C PRO A 73 1.98 9.27 -6.28
N PHE A 74 2.71 8.76 -5.30
CA PHE A 74 3.26 7.40 -5.30
C PHE A 74 2.19 6.32 -5.60
N PRO A 75 0.95 6.42 -5.10
CA PRO A 75 -0.10 5.48 -5.48
C PRO A 75 -0.40 5.42 -6.99
N ALA A 76 -0.33 6.57 -7.68
CA ALA A 76 -0.53 6.61 -9.13
C ALA A 76 0.69 6.04 -9.87
N ALA A 77 1.90 6.44 -9.48
CA ALA A 77 3.13 5.92 -10.07
C ALA A 77 3.26 4.38 -9.94
N ASN A 78 2.77 3.82 -8.83
CA ASN A 78 2.75 2.37 -8.61
C ASN A 78 1.69 1.63 -9.45
N ARG A 79 0.85 2.35 -10.18
CA ARG A 79 -0.17 1.80 -11.08
C ARG A 79 0.06 2.18 -12.53
N ASP A 80 1.28 2.56 -12.86
CA ASP A 80 1.66 2.86 -14.23
C ASP A 80 1.72 1.55 -15.05
N PRO A 81 0.87 1.39 -16.09
CA PRO A 81 0.85 0.18 -16.90
C PRO A 81 2.08 0.00 -17.77
N GLU A 82 2.85 1.07 -18.01
CA GLU A 82 4.14 0.99 -18.71
C GLU A 82 5.23 0.35 -17.83
N VAL A 83 5.05 0.38 -16.50
CA VAL A 83 6.00 -0.17 -15.51
C VAL A 83 5.51 -1.50 -14.95
N PHE A 84 4.20 -1.61 -14.71
CA PHE A 84 3.60 -2.77 -14.05
C PHE A 84 2.56 -3.43 -14.97
N PRO A 85 2.83 -4.61 -15.55
CA PRO A 85 1.78 -5.38 -16.22
C PRO A 85 0.60 -5.63 -15.28
N ASP A 86 -0.64 -5.48 -15.79
CA ASP A 86 -1.85 -5.56 -14.96
C ASP A 86 -1.82 -4.65 -13.73
N ALA A 87 -1.40 -3.39 -13.92
CA ALA A 87 -1.11 -2.44 -12.84
C ALA A 87 -2.26 -2.22 -11.85
N ASP A 88 -3.51 -2.34 -12.31
CA ASP A 88 -4.72 -2.17 -11.48
C ASP A 88 -5.15 -3.44 -10.74
N LYS A 89 -4.47 -4.57 -10.97
CA LYS A 89 -4.73 -5.81 -10.24
C LYS A 89 -3.71 -6.01 -9.14
N VAL A 90 -4.16 -6.58 -8.02
CA VAL A 90 -3.26 -7.14 -7.00
C VAL A 90 -2.88 -8.55 -7.46
N ILE A 91 -1.58 -8.80 -7.53
CA ILE A 91 -0.99 -10.09 -7.87
C ILE A 91 -0.02 -10.44 -6.74
N ILE A 92 -0.50 -11.19 -5.73
CA ILE A 92 0.23 -11.43 -4.47
C ILE A 92 1.57 -12.16 -4.62
N ASP A 93 1.80 -12.77 -5.77
CA ASP A 93 3.04 -13.43 -6.17
C ASP A 93 3.80 -12.68 -7.29
N ARG A 94 3.57 -11.38 -7.44
CA ARG A 94 4.28 -10.53 -8.41
C ARG A 94 5.79 -10.50 -8.09
N GLU A 95 6.58 -11.11 -8.93
CA GLU A 95 8.04 -11.19 -8.76
C GLU A 95 8.73 -9.84 -9.01
N GLU A 96 8.43 -9.20 -10.16
CA GLU A 96 9.00 -7.90 -10.53
C GLU A 96 8.16 -6.75 -9.95
N ASN A 97 8.58 -6.24 -8.80
CA ASN A 97 7.81 -5.24 -8.05
C ASN A 97 8.67 -4.06 -7.57
N ARG A 98 9.09 -3.21 -8.52
CA ARG A 98 9.91 -2.03 -8.25
C ARG A 98 9.07 -0.81 -7.85
N HIS A 99 8.16 -1.00 -6.90
CA HIS A 99 7.27 0.06 -6.46
C HIS A 99 8.00 1.19 -5.71
N VAL A 100 7.38 2.37 -5.73
CA VAL A 100 7.90 3.59 -5.11
C VAL A 100 7.15 3.99 -3.84
N ALA A 101 6.48 3.06 -3.16
CA ALA A 101 5.71 3.35 -1.94
C ALA A 101 6.54 4.02 -0.83
N PHE A 102 7.84 3.79 -0.81
CA PHE A 102 8.80 4.41 0.12
C PHE A 102 9.58 5.58 -0.47
N GLY A 103 9.17 6.10 -1.64
CA GLY A 103 9.91 7.11 -2.37
C GLY A 103 11.21 6.59 -2.98
N LEU A 104 11.95 7.48 -3.60
CA LEU A 104 13.20 7.20 -4.31
C LEU A 104 14.29 8.24 -3.96
N GLY A 105 15.53 7.90 -4.35
CA GLY A 105 16.69 8.79 -4.23
C GLY A 105 17.08 9.07 -2.79
N ILE A 106 17.63 10.26 -2.56
CA ILE A 106 18.15 10.69 -1.25
C ILE A 106 17.07 10.83 -0.18
N HIS A 107 15.80 10.93 -0.58
CA HIS A 107 14.65 11.04 0.31
C HIS A 107 13.91 9.70 0.49
N ARG A 108 14.47 8.59 0.04
CA ARG A 108 13.88 7.28 0.30
C ARG A 108 13.66 7.09 1.80
N CYS A 109 12.51 6.54 2.16
CA CYS A 109 12.12 6.33 3.55
C CYS A 109 13.19 5.54 4.33
N LEU A 110 13.76 6.15 5.36
CA LEU A 110 14.74 5.51 6.24
C LEU A 110 14.16 4.30 6.98
N GLY A 111 12.87 4.38 7.36
CA GLY A 111 12.16 3.33 8.07
C GLY A 111 11.59 2.22 7.20
N SER A 112 11.93 2.16 5.90
CA SER A 112 11.32 1.21 4.95
C SER A 112 11.49 -0.26 5.35
N ASN A 113 12.63 -0.65 5.92
CA ASN A 113 12.88 -2.02 6.37
C ASN A 113 12.06 -2.35 7.63
N LEU A 114 11.97 -1.42 8.57
CA LEU A 114 11.15 -1.59 9.77
C LEU A 114 9.66 -1.69 9.42
N ALA A 115 9.17 -0.80 8.54
CA ALA A 115 7.78 -0.82 8.08
C ALA A 115 7.41 -2.16 7.40
N ARG A 116 8.29 -2.72 6.57
CA ARG A 116 8.09 -4.04 5.95
C ARG A 116 7.98 -5.15 7.00
N LEU A 117 8.85 -5.11 7.98
CA LEU A 117 8.83 -6.09 9.07
C LEU A 117 7.53 -5.98 9.89
N GLU A 118 7.14 -4.75 10.25
CA GLU A 118 5.90 -4.49 11.00
C GLU A 118 4.66 -4.94 10.21
N LEU A 119 4.58 -4.60 8.90
CA LEU A 119 3.48 -5.05 8.04
C LEU A 119 3.42 -6.57 7.96
N ARG A 120 4.56 -7.20 7.69
CA ARG A 120 4.62 -8.66 7.57
C ARG A 120 4.13 -9.32 8.84
N ILE A 121 4.68 -8.97 10.00
CA ILE A 121 4.30 -9.57 11.28
C ILE A 121 2.81 -9.30 11.58
N ALA A 122 2.33 -8.07 11.39
CA ALA A 122 0.95 -7.72 11.68
C ALA A 122 -0.04 -8.51 10.82
N VAL A 123 0.21 -8.61 9.51
CA VAL A 123 -0.64 -9.36 8.58
C VAL A 123 -0.55 -10.85 8.87
N GLU A 124 0.66 -11.40 9.04
CA GLU A 124 0.89 -12.82 9.34
C GLU A 124 0.12 -13.26 10.61
N VAL A 125 0.33 -12.56 11.71
CA VAL A 125 -0.33 -12.88 13.00
C VAL A 125 -1.84 -12.75 12.88
N PHE A 126 -2.31 -11.73 12.15
CA PHE A 126 -3.75 -11.51 11.97
C PHE A 126 -4.39 -12.65 11.17
N ILE A 127 -3.85 -13.03 10.01
CA ILE A 127 -4.44 -14.08 9.17
C ILE A 127 -4.28 -15.49 9.78
N GLN A 128 -3.19 -15.76 10.52
CA GLN A 128 -3.05 -17.00 11.27
C GLN A 128 -4.11 -17.13 12.34
N ARG A 129 -4.41 -16.05 13.07
CA ARG A 129 -5.43 -16.07 14.13
C ARG A 129 -6.86 -16.04 13.59
N PHE A 130 -7.05 -15.38 12.43
CA PHE A 130 -8.34 -15.18 11.80
C PHE A 130 -8.27 -15.58 10.32
N PRO A 131 -8.24 -16.88 10.01
CA PRO A 131 -8.05 -17.36 8.64
C PRO A 131 -9.23 -17.08 7.71
N LYS A 132 -10.40 -16.66 8.25
CA LYS A 132 -11.54 -16.20 7.47
C LYS A 132 -12.20 -15.00 8.13
N PHE A 133 -12.31 -13.93 7.38
CA PHE A 133 -13.02 -12.71 7.78
C PHE A 133 -13.49 -11.95 6.55
N GLU A 134 -14.42 -11.04 6.74
CA GLU A 134 -15.03 -10.20 5.71
C GLU A 134 -15.28 -8.80 6.26
N LEU A 135 -15.60 -7.83 5.39
CA LEU A 135 -16.10 -6.53 5.86
C LEU A 135 -17.48 -6.76 6.51
N ALA A 136 -17.65 -6.24 7.73
CA ALA A 136 -18.93 -6.36 8.43
C ALA A 136 -20.04 -5.57 7.72
N ASP A 137 -19.68 -4.37 7.24
CA ASP A 137 -20.51 -3.51 6.41
C ASP A 137 -19.59 -2.61 5.57
N PRO A 138 -19.46 -2.86 4.26
CA PRO A 138 -18.61 -2.05 3.37
C PRO A 138 -18.96 -0.56 3.37
N SER A 139 -20.22 -0.19 3.58
CA SER A 139 -20.67 1.21 3.57
C SER A 139 -20.15 2.02 4.76
N THR A 140 -19.72 1.36 5.83
CA THR A 140 -19.23 2.00 7.05
C THR A 140 -17.72 2.17 7.09
N VAL A 141 -17.00 1.67 6.08
CA VAL A 141 -15.57 1.87 5.95
C VAL A 141 -15.29 3.34 5.62
N THR A 142 -14.44 3.97 6.43
CA THR A 142 -14.05 5.37 6.19
C THR A 142 -12.54 5.44 5.93
N TRP A 143 -12.15 6.36 5.06
CA TRP A 143 -10.76 6.58 4.65
C TRP A 143 -10.30 7.98 5.01
N SER A 144 -9.02 8.10 5.36
CA SER A 144 -8.38 9.40 5.38
C SER A 144 -8.16 9.91 3.96
N LEU A 145 -8.28 11.21 3.79
CA LEU A 145 -7.95 11.94 2.57
C LEU A 145 -6.72 12.83 2.84
N GLY A 146 -5.98 13.18 1.79
CA GLY A 146 -4.82 14.05 1.87
C GLY A 146 -3.49 13.30 1.76
N GLN A 147 -2.48 13.73 2.51
CA GLN A 147 -1.09 13.27 2.37
C GLN A 147 -0.91 11.78 2.70
N VAL A 148 -1.65 11.26 3.67
CA VAL A 148 -1.60 9.84 4.05
C VAL A 148 -3.00 9.25 3.90
N ARG A 149 -3.13 8.29 3.00
CA ARG A 149 -4.36 7.56 2.73
C ARG A 149 -4.37 6.21 3.42
N GLY A 150 -5.44 5.93 4.17
CA GLY A 150 -5.66 4.63 4.79
C GLY A 150 -7.04 4.56 5.45
N PRO A 151 -7.55 3.36 5.76
CA PRO A 151 -8.82 3.24 6.44
C PRO A 151 -8.72 3.76 7.88
N ARG A 152 -9.68 4.61 8.27
CA ARG A 152 -9.82 5.15 9.63
C ARG A 152 -10.81 4.34 10.45
N LYS A 153 -11.79 3.77 9.79
CA LYS A 153 -12.73 2.81 10.38
C LYS A 153 -12.83 1.62 9.43
N LEU A 154 -12.55 0.44 9.95
CA LEU A 154 -12.53 -0.80 9.19
C LEU A 154 -13.19 -1.93 10.02
N PRO A 155 -14.53 -1.97 10.08
CA PRO A 155 -15.22 -3.04 10.78
C PRO A 155 -15.15 -4.34 9.99
N VAL A 156 -14.58 -5.37 10.61
CA VAL A 156 -14.50 -6.72 10.05
C VAL A 156 -15.31 -7.71 10.90
N ARG A 157 -15.89 -8.70 10.25
CA ARG A 157 -16.54 -9.83 10.88
C ARG A 157 -15.62 -11.03 10.76
N ILE A 158 -15.24 -11.60 11.89
CA ILE A 158 -14.47 -12.83 11.93
C ILE A 158 -15.43 -14.01 11.75
N THR A 159 -15.23 -14.79 10.69
CA THR A 159 -16.07 -15.94 10.38
C THR A 159 -15.42 -17.27 10.76
N GLN A 160 -14.10 -17.27 10.96
CA GLN A 160 -13.36 -18.41 11.49
C GLN A 160 -12.18 -17.93 12.36
N ARG A 161 -11.93 -18.63 13.46
CA ARG A 161 -10.74 -18.49 14.30
C ARG A 161 -9.91 -19.77 14.21
N ALA A 162 -8.58 -19.62 14.31
CA ALA A 162 -7.67 -20.76 14.48
C ALA A 162 -7.78 -21.36 15.87
#